data_f6927165d702d55a793209345e117d52
#
_entry.id   f6927165d702d55a793209345e117d52
#
_cell.length_a   1.000
_cell.length_b   1.000
_cell.length_c   1.000
_cell.angle_alpha   90.00
_cell.angle_beta   90.00
_cell.angle_gamma   90.00
#
_symmetry.space_group_name_H-M   'P 1'
#
loop_
_entity.id
_entity.type
_entity.pdbx_description
1 polymer ?
#
loop_
_entity_poly.entity_id
_entity_poly.type
_entity_poly.pdbx_seq_one_letter_code
_entity_poly.pdbx_strand_id
1 'polypeptide(L)'
;MPPQPPSAASRDEPVIRDRGDACPGALRLHAADDGYLARVRVPGGLLTVPQAAALGLAADRFGDGHLELTSRGNVQLRGLADGCGAGLAELLGGAGLLPAPSHERVRNIVATPLGGSLVVDWVRELDRLLCASTRAAALSGRFLFALDDGRGDVAALDPDVTVLSVGPGGSGAAGRAEPRAGRAAGSGRVLGDAGVSASGGRALVRRGAAVD
;
A
#
# COMPACT_ATOMS: atom_id res chain seq x y z
N MET A 1 -51.15 34.19 -27.45
CA MET A 1 -50.23 33.02 -27.49
C MET A 1 -49.56 32.90 -26.13
N PRO A 2 -49.90 31.93 -25.29
CA PRO A 2 -49.25 31.78 -23.99
C PRO A 2 -47.86 31.16 -24.17
N PRO A 3 -46.86 31.49 -23.31
CA PRO A 3 -45.51 30.94 -23.38
C PRO A 3 -45.51 29.45 -23.01
N GLN A 4 -44.75 28.66 -23.76
CA GLN A 4 -44.55 27.24 -23.49
C GLN A 4 -43.72 27.07 -22.19
N PRO A 5 -44.02 26.04 -21.37
CA PRO A 5 -43.21 25.72 -20.21
C PRO A 5 -41.86 25.13 -20.63
N PRO A 6 -40.80 25.35 -19.86
CA PRO A 6 -39.49 24.79 -20.16
C PRO A 6 -39.54 23.26 -20.06
N SER A 7 -38.98 22.61 -21.08
CA SER A 7 -38.83 21.17 -21.21
C SER A 7 -38.09 20.62 -19.96
N ALA A 8 -38.69 19.59 -19.34
CA ALA A 8 -38.08 18.86 -18.23
C ALA A 8 -36.81 18.21 -18.74
N ALA A 9 -35.65 18.70 -18.24
CA ALA A 9 -34.36 18.05 -18.40
C ALA A 9 -34.44 16.67 -17.79
N SER A 10 -34.10 15.65 -18.55
CA SER A 10 -33.99 14.25 -18.16
C SER A 10 -33.08 14.12 -16.92
N ARG A 11 -33.70 13.80 -15.81
CA ARG A 11 -33.01 13.21 -14.68
C ARG A 11 -32.87 11.75 -15.00
N ASP A 12 -31.64 11.31 -15.19
CA ASP A 12 -31.12 9.93 -15.06
C ASP A 12 -30.02 9.65 -16.08
N GLU A 13 -29.03 10.54 -16.16
CA GLU A 13 -27.70 10.05 -16.50
C GLU A 13 -26.99 9.75 -15.20
N PRO A 14 -26.53 8.49 -14.98
CA PRO A 14 -25.66 8.19 -13.86
C PRO A 14 -24.40 9.02 -14.07
N VAL A 15 -24.19 10.02 -13.23
CA VAL A 15 -22.92 10.72 -13.12
C VAL A 15 -21.92 9.64 -12.72
N ILE A 16 -21.24 9.06 -13.69
CA ILE A 16 -20.04 8.27 -13.47
C ILE A 16 -19.07 9.25 -12.82
N ARG A 17 -19.10 9.30 -11.50
CA ARG A 17 -18.05 9.92 -10.73
C ARG A 17 -16.85 9.03 -10.99
N ASP A 18 -16.00 9.44 -11.91
CA ASP A 18 -14.64 8.94 -12.04
C ASP A 18 -13.93 9.26 -10.73
N ARG A 19 -14.20 8.44 -9.73
CA ARG A 19 -13.47 8.40 -8.47
C ARG A 19 -12.20 7.65 -8.76
N GLY A 20 -11.35 8.24 -9.60
CA GLY A 20 -9.98 7.80 -9.72
C GLY A 20 -9.43 7.60 -8.32
N ASP A 21 -8.62 6.55 -8.14
CA ASP A 21 -8.02 6.21 -6.85
C ASP A 21 -7.43 7.47 -6.19
N ALA A 22 -8.14 8.01 -5.19
CA ALA A 22 -7.78 9.24 -4.48
C ALA A 22 -6.63 9.03 -3.47
N CYS A 23 -6.02 7.83 -3.44
CA CYS A 23 -4.88 7.59 -2.57
C CYS A 23 -3.72 8.51 -2.94
N PRO A 24 -3.18 9.28 -1.97
CA PRO A 24 -1.98 10.07 -2.19
C PRO A 24 -0.82 9.18 -2.61
N GLY A 25 0.00 9.68 -3.51
CA GLY A 25 1.29 9.12 -3.89
C GLY A 25 2.41 10.15 -3.72
N ALA A 26 3.62 9.77 -4.07
CA ALA A 26 4.76 10.69 -4.11
C ALA A 26 4.76 11.55 -5.39
N LEU A 27 4.20 11.01 -6.49
CA LEU A 27 4.07 11.70 -7.77
C LEU A 27 2.71 12.36 -7.96
N ARG A 28 1.73 11.98 -7.15
CA ARG A 28 0.39 12.56 -7.13
C ARG A 28 0.12 13.14 -5.75
N LEU A 29 0.44 14.40 -5.61
CA LEU A 29 0.20 15.15 -4.39
C LEU A 29 -1.30 15.30 -4.13
N HIS A 30 -1.68 15.30 -2.86
CA HIS A 30 -3.05 15.49 -2.43
C HIS A 30 -3.18 16.81 -1.70
N ALA A 31 -4.14 17.65 -2.08
CA ALA A 31 -4.39 18.91 -1.41
C ALA A 31 -4.95 18.67 0.01
N ALA A 32 -4.40 19.36 0.98
CA ALA A 32 -4.80 19.37 2.39
C ALA A 32 -4.85 20.81 2.91
N ASP A 33 -5.38 21.02 4.11
CA ASP A 33 -5.57 22.36 4.68
C ASP A 33 -4.24 23.09 4.95
N ASP A 34 -3.17 22.32 5.14
CA ASP A 34 -1.80 22.79 5.42
C ASP A 34 -0.87 22.82 4.20
N GLY A 35 -1.40 22.64 2.99
CA GLY A 35 -0.65 22.57 1.75
C GLY A 35 -0.91 21.26 1.03
N TYR A 36 0.11 20.72 0.35
CA TYR A 36 0.00 19.41 -0.27
C TYR A 36 0.61 18.32 0.60
N LEU A 37 0.14 17.11 0.35
CA LEU A 37 0.57 15.89 1.02
C LEU A 37 1.10 14.89 -0.02
N ALA A 38 2.28 14.32 0.24
CA ALA A 38 2.83 13.19 -0.49
C ALA A 38 2.90 11.96 0.40
N ARG A 39 2.65 10.78 -0.18
CA ARG A 39 2.84 9.51 0.51
C ARG A 39 3.86 8.67 -0.23
N VAL A 40 5.00 8.45 0.41
CA VAL A 40 6.08 7.61 -0.10
C VAL A 40 5.87 6.19 0.39
N ARG A 41 5.77 5.25 -0.55
CA ARG A 41 5.65 3.82 -0.22
C ARG A 41 7.01 3.29 0.20
N VAL A 42 7.03 2.65 1.37
CA VAL A 42 8.20 2.01 1.96
C VAL A 42 7.87 0.54 2.19
N PRO A 43 8.11 -0.32 1.18
CA PRO A 43 7.78 -1.74 1.27
C PRO A 43 8.34 -2.39 2.53
N GLY A 44 7.46 -3.02 3.32
CA GLY A 44 7.79 -3.65 4.59
C GLY A 44 8.27 -2.68 5.69
N GLY A 45 8.17 -1.36 5.49
CA GLY A 45 8.75 -0.37 6.40
C GLY A 45 10.29 -0.35 6.38
N LEU A 46 10.93 -0.92 5.34
CA LEU A 46 12.38 -1.09 5.26
C LEU A 46 13.02 0.11 4.56
N LEU A 47 13.89 0.80 5.28
CA LEU A 47 14.68 1.91 4.77
C LEU A 47 16.18 1.65 4.98
N THR A 48 16.96 2.01 3.97
CA THR A 48 18.39 2.18 4.13
C THR A 48 18.70 3.55 4.75
N VAL A 49 19.89 3.71 5.33
CA VAL A 49 20.33 4.99 5.90
C VAL A 49 20.27 6.13 4.87
N PRO A 50 20.76 5.96 3.61
CA PRO A 50 20.62 6.99 2.59
C PRO A 50 19.15 7.33 2.24
N GLN A 51 18.25 6.34 2.23
CA GLN A 51 16.83 6.58 1.99
C GLN A 51 16.18 7.37 3.11
N ALA A 52 16.49 7.04 4.36
CA ALA A 52 16.00 7.79 5.52
C ALA A 52 16.50 9.23 5.51
N ALA A 53 17.78 9.45 5.17
CA ALA A 53 18.36 10.79 5.02
C ALA A 53 17.68 11.59 3.88
N ALA A 54 17.39 10.94 2.75
CA ALA A 54 16.67 11.58 1.63
C ALA A 54 15.25 11.98 2.01
N LEU A 55 14.54 11.16 2.82
CA LEU A 55 13.22 11.53 3.34
C LEU A 55 13.29 12.72 4.28
N GLY A 56 14.27 12.77 5.20
CA GLY A 56 14.49 13.94 6.06
C GLY A 56 14.77 15.19 5.23
N LEU A 57 15.67 15.11 4.26
CA LEU A 57 15.95 16.22 3.36
C LEU A 57 14.71 16.66 2.55
N ALA A 58 13.86 15.70 2.15
CA ALA A 58 12.61 16.01 1.46
C ALA A 58 11.63 16.80 2.36
N ALA A 59 11.51 16.40 3.63
CA ALA A 59 10.69 17.11 4.62
C ALA A 59 11.19 18.54 4.84
N ASP A 60 12.49 18.72 5.04
CA ASP A 60 13.10 20.02 5.31
C ASP A 60 13.02 20.95 4.10
N ARG A 61 13.22 20.43 2.89
CA ARG A 61 13.32 21.24 1.67
C ARG A 61 11.97 21.58 1.05
N PHE A 62 11.01 20.66 1.11
CA PHE A 62 9.75 20.77 0.37
C PHE A 62 8.52 20.81 1.27
N GLY A 63 8.61 20.36 2.52
CA GLY A 63 7.51 20.23 3.47
C GLY A 63 7.69 21.07 4.72
N ASP A 64 7.04 20.63 5.78
CA ASP A 64 7.03 21.28 7.10
C ASP A 64 8.17 20.85 8.05
N GLY A 65 9.13 20.08 7.54
CA GLY A 65 10.26 19.54 8.32
C GLY A 65 9.95 18.27 9.13
N HIS A 66 8.74 17.70 8.98
CA HIS A 66 8.33 16.51 9.72
C HIS A 66 8.10 15.30 8.81
N LEU A 67 8.34 14.10 9.35
CA LEU A 67 8.00 12.83 8.75
C LEU A 67 6.89 12.17 9.56
N GLU A 68 5.76 11.88 8.93
CA GLU A 68 4.69 11.12 9.55
C GLU A 68 4.74 9.66 9.10
N LEU A 69 4.63 8.73 10.06
CA LEU A 69 4.52 7.31 9.76
C LEU A 69 3.05 6.90 9.70
N THR A 70 2.68 6.18 8.65
CA THR A 70 1.33 5.65 8.53
C THR A 70 1.21 4.29 9.20
N SER A 71 -0.03 3.85 9.51
CA SER A 71 -0.30 2.52 10.06
C SER A 71 0.14 1.35 9.17
N ARG A 72 0.51 1.62 7.91
CA ARG A 72 1.02 0.64 6.95
C ARG A 72 2.52 0.75 6.73
N GLY A 73 3.25 1.43 7.62
CA GLY A 73 4.70 1.60 7.53
C GLY A 73 5.18 2.50 6.38
N ASN A 74 4.28 3.28 5.75
CA ASN A 74 4.67 4.25 4.72
C ASN A 74 5.01 5.60 5.38
N VAL A 75 5.73 6.44 4.65
CA VAL A 75 6.08 7.80 5.09
C VAL A 75 5.18 8.82 4.40
N GLN A 76 4.72 9.80 5.14
CA GLN A 76 3.93 10.91 4.66
C GLN A 76 4.68 12.23 4.91
N LEU A 77 4.72 13.05 3.88
CA LEU A 77 5.26 14.43 3.90
C LEU A 77 4.08 15.38 3.81
N ARG A 78 4.08 16.43 4.63
CA ARG A 78 3.01 17.45 4.68
C ARG A 78 3.57 18.85 4.48
N GLY A 79 2.65 19.83 4.38
CA GLY A 79 3.04 21.22 4.17
C GLY A 79 3.78 21.48 2.86
N LEU A 80 3.62 20.60 1.87
CA LEU A 80 4.32 20.71 0.61
C LEU A 80 3.80 21.91 -0.18
N ALA A 81 4.72 22.72 -0.73
CA ALA A 81 4.37 23.86 -1.56
C ALA A 81 3.84 23.42 -2.93
N ASP A 82 2.99 24.25 -3.54
CA ASP A 82 2.59 24.05 -4.93
C ASP A 82 3.82 24.08 -5.86
N GLY A 83 3.84 23.20 -6.87
CA GLY A 83 4.95 23.10 -7.82
C GLY A 83 6.19 22.36 -7.33
N CYS A 84 6.26 21.89 -6.07
CA CYS A 84 7.42 21.15 -5.56
C CYS A 84 7.57 19.73 -6.13
N GLY A 85 6.54 19.20 -6.80
CA GLY A 85 6.42 17.79 -7.19
C GLY A 85 7.59 17.26 -8.03
N ALA A 86 8.11 18.05 -8.97
CA ALA A 86 9.24 17.64 -9.81
C ALA A 86 10.54 17.47 -8.99
N GLY A 87 10.88 18.44 -8.14
CA GLY A 87 12.06 18.37 -7.28
C GLY A 87 11.97 17.27 -6.22
N LEU A 88 10.78 17.06 -5.67
CA LEU A 88 10.51 15.94 -4.76
C LEU A 88 10.70 14.59 -5.47
N ALA A 89 10.14 14.43 -6.67
CA ALA A 89 10.27 13.21 -7.45
C ALA A 89 11.72 12.91 -7.82
N GLU A 90 12.50 13.91 -8.19
CA GLU A 90 13.93 13.79 -8.48
C GLU A 90 14.72 13.30 -7.25
N LEU A 91 14.51 13.94 -6.10
CA LEU A 91 15.17 13.56 -4.86
C LEU A 91 14.83 12.11 -4.43
N LEU A 92 13.54 11.76 -4.43
CA LEU A 92 13.09 10.41 -4.06
C LEU A 92 13.54 9.35 -5.08
N GLY A 93 13.54 9.68 -6.37
CA GLY A 93 14.03 8.82 -7.44
C GLY A 93 15.53 8.54 -7.30
N GLY A 94 16.33 9.57 -7.06
CA GLY A 94 17.77 9.45 -6.82
C GLY A 94 18.12 8.59 -5.60
N ALA A 95 17.26 8.56 -4.59
CA ALA A 95 17.39 7.70 -3.41
C ALA A 95 16.85 6.27 -3.62
N GLY A 96 16.29 5.94 -4.80
CA GLY A 96 15.69 4.63 -5.08
C GLY A 96 14.36 4.38 -4.37
N LEU A 97 13.70 5.44 -3.89
CA LEU A 97 12.36 5.34 -3.27
C LEU A 97 11.23 5.28 -4.31
N LEU A 98 11.53 5.64 -5.56
CA LEU A 98 10.62 5.59 -6.71
C LEU A 98 11.19 4.71 -7.85
N PRO A 99 11.42 3.40 -7.63
CA PRO A 99 12.06 2.54 -8.62
C PRO A 99 11.22 2.33 -9.88
N ALA A 100 9.91 2.47 -9.79
CA ALA A 100 8.96 2.35 -10.89
C ALA A 100 7.84 3.40 -10.72
N PRO A 101 7.92 4.56 -11.38
CA PRO A 101 6.96 5.66 -11.23
C PRO A 101 5.50 5.24 -11.45
N SER A 102 5.22 4.37 -12.42
CA SER A 102 3.87 3.84 -12.68
C SER A 102 3.31 2.97 -11.56
N HIS A 103 4.16 2.45 -10.67
CA HIS A 103 3.80 1.54 -9.58
C HIS A 103 3.92 2.19 -8.19
N GLU A 104 4.26 3.48 -8.11
CA GLU A 104 4.59 4.13 -6.84
C GLU A 104 3.48 3.99 -5.78
N ARG A 105 2.20 3.97 -6.17
CA ARG A 105 1.07 3.85 -5.26
C ARG A 105 0.72 2.41 -4.88
N VAL A 106 1.06 1.44 -5.73
CA VAL A 106 0.66 0.03 -5.54
C VAL A 106 1.67 -0.80 -4.75
N ARG A 107 2.85 -0.24 -4.48
CA ARG A 107 3.91 -0.85 -3.66
C ARG A 107 3.56 -0.83 -2.16
N ASN A 108 2.31 -1.09 -1.83
CA ASN A 108 1.78 -0.99 -0.48
C ASN A 108 1.93 -2.34 0.24
N ILE A 109 3.12 -2.60 0.74
CA ILE A 109 3.52 -3.84 1.37
C ILE A 109 3.79 -3.57 2.85
N VAL A 110 3.09 -4.28 3.74
CA VAL A 110 3.39 -4.32 5.17
C VAL A 110 4.01 -5.67 5.51
N ALA A 111 4.97 -5.68 6.42
CA ALA A 111 5.64 -6.92 6.83
C ALA A 111 5.82 -6.94 8.34
N THR A 112 5.86 -8.15 8.92
CA THR A 112 6.15 -8.29 10.35
C THR A 112 7.52 -7.68 10.67
N PRO A 113 7.61 -6.73 11.62
CA PRO A 113 8.84 -5.99 11.87
C PRO A 113 9.96 -6.85 12.46
N LEU A 114 9.60 -7.97 13.06
CA LEU A 114 10.54 -8.90 13.74
C LEU A 114 10.78 -10.19 12.92
N GLY A 115 10.42 -10.21 11.63
CA GLY A 115 10.45 -11.41 10.79
C GLY A 115 11.83 -11.87 10.30
N GLY A 116 12.90 -11.18 10.67
CA GLY A 116 14.26 -11.54 10.29
C GLY A 116 14.53 -11.44 8.77
N SER A 117 15.65 -12.06 8.34
CA SER A 117 16.11 -11.96 6.94
C SER A 117 15.13 -12.57 5.93
N LEU A 118 14.45 -13.64 6.28
CA LEU A 118 13.46 -14.29 5.38
C LEU A 118 12.36 -13.33 4.95
N VAL A 119 11.77 -12.60 5.89
CA VAL A 119 10.70 -11.63 5.60
C VAL A 119 11.25 -10.45 4.80
N VAL A 120 12.46 -10.00 5.10
CA VAL A 120 13.16 -8.96 4.34
C VAL A 120 13.34 -9.37 2.88
N ASP A 121 13.75 -10.61 2.62
CA ASP A 121 13.93 -11.13 1.27
C ASP A 121 12.59 -11.26 0.53
N TRP A 122 11.52 -11.66 1.22
CA TRP A 122 10.18 -11.68 0.64
C TRP A 122 9.67 -10.28 0.28
N VAL A 123 9.93 -9.27 1.13
CA VAL A 123 9.57 -7.88 0.83
C VAL A 123 10.26 -7.41 -0.45
N ARG A 124 11.57 -7.64 -0.56
CA ARG A 124 12.37 -7.23 -1.73
C ARG A 124 11.91 -7.92 -3.01
N GLU A 125 11.66 -9.22 -2.92
CA GLU A 125 11.22 -10.00 -4.08
C GLU A 125 9.80 -9.61 -4.52
N LEU A 126 8.85 -9.43 -3.58
CA LEU A 126 7.51 -8.98 -3.91
C LEU A 126 7.52 -7.58 -4.54
N ASP A 127 8.29 -6.64 -3.98
CA ASP A 127 8.43 -5.29 -4.52
C ASP A 127 9.00 -5.30 -5.94
N ARG A 128 10.04 -6.11 -6.19
CA ARG A 128 10.63 -6.32 -7.51
C ARG A 128 9.60 -6.89 -8.51
N LEU A 129 8.83 -7.90 -8.10
CA LEU A 129 7.80 -8.52 -8.94
C LEU A 129 6.65 -7.56 -9.25
N LEU A 130 6.21 -6.77 -8.26
CA LEU A 130 5.19 -5.74 -8.47
C LEU A 130 5.69 -4.70 -9.49
N CYS A 131 6.90 -4.18 -9.32
CA CYS A 131 7.48 -3.19 -10.23
C CYS A 131 7.67 -3.73 -11.67
N ALA A 132 7.88 -5.03 -11.82
CA ALA A 132 8.02 -5.68 -13.14
C ALA A 132 6.69 -6.03 -13.81
N SER A 133 5.58 -6.01 -13.10
CA SER A 133 4.27 -6.45 -13.58
C SER A 133 3.44 -5.29 -14.12
N THR A 134 3.24 -5.19 -15.42
CA THR A 134 2.36 -4.18 -16.03
C THR A 134 0.91 -4.23 -15.52
N ARG A 135 0.43 -5.42 -15.13
CA ARG A 135 -0.90 -5.59 -14.54
C ARG A 135 -0.99 -5.03 -13.13
N ALA A 136 0.10 -5.10 -12.36
CA ALA A 136 0.12 -4.57 -11.00
C ALA A 136 -0.05 -3.05 -10.97
N ALA A 137 0.37 -2.33 -12.01
CA ALA A 137 0.17 -0.88 -12.11
C ALA A 137 -1.32 -0.46 -12.08
N ALA A 138 -2.23 -1.37 -12.46
CA ALA A 138 -3.68 -1.14 -12.46
C ALA A 138 -4.34 -1.42 -11.09
N LEU A 139 -3.61 -1.92 -10.10
CA LEU A 139 -4.15 -2.12 -8.75
C LEU A 139 -4.45 -0.76 -8.10
N SER A 140 -5.44 -0.76 -7.22
CA SER A 140 -5.71 0.41 -6.38
C SER A 140 -4.55 0.69 -5.43
N GLY A 141 -4.23 1.96 -5.17
CA GLY A 141 -3.28 2.35 -4.13
C GLY A 141 -3.73 1.98 -2.70
N ARG A 142 -4.96 1.48 -2.54
CA ARG A 142 -5.46 0.91 -1.29
C ARG A 142 -5.13 -0.56 -1.14
N PHE A 143 -4.82 -1.25 -2.26
CA PHE A 143 -4.50 -2.67 -2.24
C PHE A 143 -3.31 -2.92 -1.32
N LEU A 144 -3.48 -3.81 -0.34
CA LEU A 144 -2.51 -4.06 0.72
C LEU A 144 -2.00 -5.50 0.64
N PHE A 145 -0.69 -5.63 0.56
CA PHE A 145 0.00 -6.91 0.71
C PHE A 145 0.56 -7.02 2.13
N ALA A 146 0.43 -8.17 2.75
CA ALA A 146 1.04 -8.46 4.05
C ALA A 146 1.97 -9.67 3.97
N LEU A 147 3.13 -9.55 4.60
CA LEU A 147 4.12 -10.62 4.73
C LEU A 147 4.31 -10.91 6.21
N ASP A 148 3.85 -12.08 6.65
CA ASP A 148 3.78 -12.48 8.05
C ASP A 148 4.64 -13.73 8.29
N ASP A 149 5.47 -13.71 9.32
CA ASP A 149 6.32 -14.84 9.67
C ASP A 149 5.59 -15.94 10.47
N GLY A 150 4.27 -15.82 10.59
CA GLY A 150 3.42 -16.75 11.31
C GLY A 150 2.96 -16.25 12.69
N ARG A 151 3.38 -15.03 13.09
CA ARG A 151 2.94 -14.41 14.36
C ARG A 151 1.54 -13.83 14.29
N GLY A 152 1.07 -13.47 13.08
CA GLY A 152 -0.25 -12.90 12.86
C GLY A 152 -0.37 -11.41 13.12
N ASP A 153 0.73 -10.69 13.37
CA ASP A 153 0.75 -9.27 13.70
C ASP A 153 0.33 -8.39 12.53
N VAL A 154 0.76 -8.69 11.30
CA VAL A 154 0.35 -7.96 10.10
C VAL A 154 -0.82 -8.61 9.36
N ALA A 155 -1.05 -9.92 9.53
CA ALA A 155 -2.22 -10.60 9.01
C ALA A 155 -3.53 -10.06 9.62
N ALA A 156 -3.46 -9.51 10.85
CA ALA A 156 -4.60 -8.89 11.54
C ALA A 156 -5.00 -7.51 10.96
N LEU A 157 -4.23 -6.94 10.04
CA LEU A 157 -4.52 -5.65 9.40
C LEU A 157 -5.56 -5.74 8.27
N ASP A 158 -6.16 -6.92 8.06
CA ASP A 158 -7.13 -7.20 7.00
C ASP A 158 -6.60 -6.82 5.59
N PRO A 159 -5.44 -7.38 5.19
CA PRO A 159 -4.88 -7.12 3.87
C PRO A 159 -5.61 -7.87 2.75
N ASP A 160 -5.50 -7.36 1.52
CA ASP A 160 -6.08 -8.03 0.35
C ASP A 160 -5.37 -9.34 0.03
N VAL A 161 -4.04 -9.40 0.27
CA VAL A 161 -3.23 -10.61 0.12
C VAL A 161 -2.26 -10.74 1.27
N THR A 162 -2.21 -11.93 1.88
CA THR A 162 -1.24 -12.27 2.92
C THR A 162 -0.38 -13.44 2.48
N VAL A 163 0.93 -13.31 2.64
CA VAL A 163 1.91 -14.40 2.56
C VAL A 163 2.31 -14.76 3.99
N LEU A 164 2.06 -16.00 4.38
CA LEU A 164 2.35 -16.53 5.71
C LEU A 164 3.49 -17.54 5.65
N SER A 165 4.46 -17.43 6.56
CA SER A 165 5.40 -18.51 6.81
C SER A 165 4.69 -19.66 7.52
N VAL A 166 4.81 -20.87 6.96
CA VAL A 166 4.37 -22.10 7.63
C VAL A 166 5.60 -22.92 7.96
N GLY A 167 5.86 -23.12 9.25
CA GLY A 167 6.99 -23.93 9.71
C GLY A 167 6.85 -25.39 9.22
N PRO A 168 7.94 -26.18 9.22
CA PRO A 168 7.90 -27.59 8.90
C PRO A 168 7.03 -28.34 9.94
N GLY A 169 5.81 -28.69 9.56
CA GLY A 169 4.85 -29.39 10.41
C GLY A 169 3.68 -28.57 10.94
N GLY A 170 3.59 -27.29 10.60
CA GLY A 170 2.48 -26.44 11.02
C GLY A 170 1.27 -26.56 10.08
N SER A 171 0.27 -27.38 10.45
CA SER A 171 -1.11 -27.00 10.16
C SER A 171 -1.30 -25.62 10.76
N GLY A 172 -1.57 -24.59 9.94
CA GLY A 172 -1.68 -23.20 10.40
C GLY A 172 -2.64 -23.07 11.58
N ALA A 173 -2.13 -23.21 12.76
CA ALA A 173 -2.76 -22.72 13.97
C ALA A 173 -2.64 -21.20 13.90
N ALA A 174 -3.55 -20.57 13.13
CA ALA A 174 -3.92 -19.21 13.42
C ALA A 174 -4.27 -19.21 14.91
N GLY A 175 -3.40 -18.65 15.74
CA GLY A 175 -3.73 -18.39 17.13
C GLY A 175 -5.12 -17.79 17.12
N ARG A 176 -6.05 -18.43 17.81
CA ARG A 176 -7.41 -17.90 18.03
C ARG A 176 -7.23 -16.61 18.82
N ALA A 177 -7.10 -15.50 18.09
CA ALA A 177 -7.58 -14.25 18.62
C ALA A 177 -9.09 -14.43 18.72
N GLU A 178 -9.62 -14.51 19.92
CA GLU A 178 -11.05 -14.49 20.20
C GLU A 178 -11.65 -13.31 19.44
N PRO A 179 -12.66 -13.51 18.57
CA PRO A 179 -13.28 -12.39 17.89
C PRO A 179 -13.99 -11.53 18.93
N ARG A 180 -13.53 -10.29 19.09
CA ARG A 180 -14.39 -9.26 19.70
C ARG A 180 -15.66 -9.23 18.87
N ALA A 181 -16.79 -9.55 19.53
CA ALA A 181 -18.12 -9.57 18.95
C ALA A 181 -18.36 -8.30 18.12
N GLY A 182 -18.60 -8.45 16.81
CA GLY A 182 -19.07 -7.35 16.00
C GLY A 182 -18.74 -7.33 14.51
N ARG A 183 -18.07 -8.32 13.91
CA ARG A 183 -18.03 -8.44 12.44
C ARG A 183 -17.88 -9.90 12.02
N ALA A 184 -18.71 -10.31 11.05
CA ALA A 184 -18.68 -11.65 10.47
C ALA A 184 -17.30 -11.92 9.84
N ALA A 185 -16.67 -13.00 10.26
CA ALA A 185 -15.42 -13.49 9.70
C ALA A 185 -15.69 -13.97 8.26
N GLY A 186 -15.25 -13.20 7.27
CA GLY A 186 -15.18 -13.66 5.88
C GLY A 186 -14.19 -14.82 5.80
N SER A 187 -14.65 -15.97 5.29
CA SER A 187 -13.85 -17.16 5.05
C SER A 187 -12.85 -16.87 3.92
N GLY A 188 -11.63 -16.45 4.26
CA GLY A 188 -10.55 -16.24 3.30
C GLY A 188 -10.24 -17.56 2.55
N ARG A 189 -10.31 -17.51 1.23
CA ARG A 189 -10.00 -18.64 0.35
C ARG A 189 -8.50 -18.86 0.30
N VAL A 190 -8.03 -20.04 0.65
CA VAL A 190 -6.62 -20.44 0.46
C VAL A 190 -6.38 -20.66 -1.03
N LEU A 191 -5.53 -19.85 -1.65
CA LEU A 191 -5.13 -19.97 -3.05
C LEU A 191 -3.84 -20.80 -3.15
N GLY A 192 -3.94 -22.12 -2.94
CA GLY A 192 -2.86 -23.04 -3.28
C GLY A 192 -1.53 -22.86 -2.55
N ASP A 193 -0.76 -23.93 -2.50
CA ASP A 193 0.64 -23.97 -2.04
C ASP A 193 1.53 -23.45 -3.18
N ALA A 194 1.73 -22.16 -3.27
CA ALA A 194 2.72 -21.59 -4.19
C ALA A 194 4.10 -21.86 -3.58
N GLY A 195 4.73 -22.96 -4.01
CA GLY A 195 6.09 -23.29 -3.60
C GLY A 195 7.09 -22.24 -4.05
N VAL A 196 7.26 -21.19 -3.27
CA VAL A 196 8.38 -20.28 -3.41
C VAL A 196 9.55 -20.89 -2.67
N SER A 197 10.35 -21.68 -3.41
CA SER A 197 11.60 -22.23 -2.93
C SER A 197 12.69 -21.14 -2.97
N ALA A 198 12.72 -20.32 -1.93
CA ALA A 198 13.93 -19.64 -1.55
C ALA A 198 14.25 -20.11 -0.13
N SER A 199 15.31 -20.91 0.03
CA SER A 199 15.84 -21.36 1.33
C SER A 199 14.84 -22.06 2.29
N GLY A 200 14.16 -23.12 1.86
CA GLY A 200 13.58 -24.13 2.78
C GLY A 200 12.32 -23.77 3.55
N GLY A 201 11.75 -22.60 3.37
CA GLY A 201 10.50 -22.19 4.03
C GLY A 201 9.28 -22.43 3.09
N ARG A 202 8.19 -22.96 3.65
CA ARG A 202 6.89 -23.03 2.96
C ARG A 202 6.13 -21.73 3.20
N ALA A 203 5.54 -21.16 2.15
CA ALA A 203 4.67 -20.00 2.25
C ALA A 203 3.24 -20.36 1.86
N LEU A 204 2.28 -19.87 2.63
CA LEU A 204 0.85 -19.97 2.35
C LEU A 204 0.36 -18.59 1.88
N VAL A 205 -0.31 -18.54 0.73
CA VAL A 205 -0.91 -17.32 0.22
C VAL A 205 -2.40 -17.32 0.55
N ARG A 206 -2.86 -16.30 1.27
CA ARG A 206 -4.28 -16.05 1.54
C ARG A 206 -4.73 -14.80 0.82
N ARG A 207 -5.92 -14.82 0.25
CA ARG A 207 -6.60 -13.64 -0.30
C ARG A 207 -7.61 -13.15 0.72
N GLY A 208 -7.62 -11.85 1.00
CA GLY A 208 -8.65 -11.22 1.81
C GLY A 208 -10.03 -11.37 1.19
N ALA A 209 -11.09 -11.19 1.99
CA ALA A 209 -12.44 -11.14 1.47
C ALA A 209 -12.58 -9.94 0.52
N ALA A 210 -13.11 -10.17 -0.69
CA ALA A 210 -13.47 -9.08 -1.58
C ALA A 210 -14.55 -8.25 -0.88
N VAL A 211 -14.31 -6.96 -0.74
CA VAL A 211 -15.35 -6.00 -0.33
C VAL A 211 -16.05 -5.61 -1.62
N ASP A 212 -17.31 -6.08 -1.77
CA ASP A 212 -18.22 -5.66 -2.83
C ASP A 212 -18.62 -4.17 -2.69
#